data_583d47c4b9cb5fac56829badec36883a
#
_entry.id   583d47c4b9cb5fac56829badec36883a
#
_cell.length_a   1.000
_cell.length_b   1.000
_cell.length_c   1.000
_cell.angle_alpha   90.00
_cell.angle_beta   90.00
_cell.angle_gamma   90.00
#
_symmetry.space_group_name_H-M   'P 1'
#
loop_
_entity.id
_entity.type
_entity.pdbx_description
1 polymer ?
#
loop_
_entity_poly.entity_id
_entity_poly.type
_entity_poly.pdbx_seq_one_letter_code
_entity_poly.pdbx_strand_id
1 'polypeptide(L)'
;MLRQLHAIVVDDEAHCREMLCRQIEPTCPSVAVLQTASTAREAEMLIHELAPDVVFMDIHMPHRSGLDLVTTMTDRDFYLVFTTAHHQYAVDALRSQAFDYLLKPIASDDLKSCTRRMLMHFYHHRQPGEGAISPAHRRLEVSTSGKRHFLRHKDIVHAEAEGSYTTLHLKSGKRLTLSKNLKRIEEMLDNDMFFRAHNSHLVQLSCVHSCNYRDNTMTLESGKTVPMAVRKREALKHKLSLLMSA
;
A
#
# COMPACT_ATOMS: atom_id res chain seq x y z
N MET A 1 13.94 -12.05 -15.16
CA MET A 1 12.94 -12.96 -14.57
C MET A 1 11.89 -12.10 -13.85
N LEU A 2 10.61 -12.32 -14.10
CA LEU A 2 9.54 -11.68 -13.33
C LEU A 2 9.60 -12.23 -11.89
N ARG A 3 9.58 -11.36 -10.89
CA ARG A 3 9.57 -11.78 -9.48
C ARG A 3 8.25 -12.51 -9.18
N GLN A 4 8.31 -13.64 -8.51
CA GLN A 4 7.14 -14.29 -7.94
C GLN A 4 6.65 -13.53 -6.70
N LEU A 5 5.33 -13.42 -6.51
CA LEU A 5 4.72 -12.96 -5.27
C LEU A 5 4.77 -14.11 -4.25
N HIS A 6 5.26 -13.81 -3.07
CA HIS A 6 5.30 -14.78 -1.97
C HIS A 6 3.97 -14.76 -1.22
N ALA A 7 3.35 -15.90 -1.07
CA ALA A 7 2.04 -16.02 -0.42
C ALA A 7 2.08 -16.89 0.82
N ILE A 8 1.16 -16.65 1.76
CA ILE A 8 0.75 -17.61 2.79
C ILE A 8 -0.73 -17.93 2.62
N VAL A 9 -1.11 -19.15 2.97
CA VAL A 9 -2.51 -19.63 2.95
C VAL A 9 -2.93 -19.95 4.36
N VAL A 10 -4.01 -19.31 4.81
CA VAL A 10 -4.53 -19.39 6.16
C VAL A 10 -5.96 -19.93 6.15
N ASP A 11 -6.19 -21.07 6.75
CA ASP A 11 -7.49 -21.76 6.79
C ASP A 11 -7.42 -22.81 7.90
N ASP A 12 -8.42 -22.97 8.73
CA ASP A 12 -8.40 -23.98 9.80
C ASP A 12 -8.62 -25.40 9.26
N GLU A 13 -9.31 -25.53 8.11
CA GLU A 13 -9.52 -26.80 7.45
C GLU A 13 -8.29 -27.22 6.61
N ALA A 14 -7.59 -28.29 7.03
CA ALA A 14 -6.41 -28.80 6.34
C ALA A 14 -6.67 -29.09 4.85
N HIS A 15 -7.83 -29.68 4.54
CA HIS A 15 -8.21 -29.98 3.16
C HIS A 15 -8.34 -28.72 2.29
N CYS A 16 -8.96 -27.66 2.82
CA CYS A 16 -9.10 -26.38 2.11
C CYS A 16 -7.75 -25.72 1.85
N ARG A 17 -6.85 -25.74 2.85
CA ARG A 17 -5.47 -25.25 2.69
C ARG A 17 -4.72 -25.98 1.58
N GLU A 18 -4.75 -27.33 1.63
CA GLU A 18 -4.06 -28.14 0.62
C GLU A 18 -4.65 -27.95 -0.78
N MET A 19 -5.97 -27.92 -0.91
CA MET A 19 -6.63 -27.67 -2.20
C MET A 19 -6.20 -26.33 -2.79
N LEU A 20 -6.24 -25.24 -2.00
CA LEU A 20 -5.84 -23.92 -2.49
C LEU A 20 -4.36 -23.87 -2.89
N CYS A 21 -3.47 -24.46 -2.08
CA CYS A 21 -2.05 -24.57 -2.43
C CYS A 21 -1.83 -25.31 -3.75
N ARG A 22 -2.44 -26.49 -3.91
CA ARG A 22 -2.39 -27.29 -5.15
C ARG A 22 -2.98 -26.57 -6.37
N GLN A 23 -3.94 -25.69 -6.15
CA GLN A 23 -4.57 -24.91 -7.21
C GLN A 23 -3.74 -23.70 -7.61
N ILE A 24 -3.08 -23.02 -6.65
CA ILE A 24 -2.23 -21.86 -6.91
C ILE A 24 -1.06 -22.24 -7.81
N GLU A 25 -0.36 -23.34 -7.53
CA GLU A 25 0.86 -23.74 -8.21
C GLU A 25 0.72 -23.83 -9.74
N PRO A 26 -0.23 -24.59 -10.32
CA PRO A 26 -0.42 -24.66 -11.77
C PRO A 26 -1.19 -23.48 -12.37
N THR A 27 -2.03 -22.81 -11.56
CA THR A 27 -2.96 -21.78 -12.05
C THR A 27 -2.32 -20.39 -12.05
N CYS A 28 -1.42 -20.14 -11.10
CA CYS A 28 -0.81 -18.84 -10.84
C CYS A 28 0.71 -18.96 -10.68
N PRO A 29 1.47 -19.26 -11.74
CA PRO A 29 2.92 -19.50 -11.65
C PRO A 29 3.73 -18.29 -11.14
N SER A 30 3.11 -17.12 -11.11
CA SER A 30 3.69 -15.89 -10.54
C SER A 30 3.48 -15.75 -9.02
N VAL A 31 2.85 -16.74 -8.37
CA VAL A 31 2.64 -16.77 -6.93
C VAL A 31 3.28 -18.03 -6.36
N ALA A 32 4.13 -17.87 -5.35
CA ALA A 32 4.75 -18.98 -4.63
C ALA A 32 4.22 -19.03 -3.20
N VAL A 33 3.60 -20.15 -2.81
CA VAL A 33 3.17 -20.35 -1.42
C VAL A 33 4.39 -20.70 -0.57
N LEU A 34 4.75 -19.84 0.38
CA LEU A 34 5.87 -20.06 1.29
C LEU A 34 5.50 -20.97 2.44
N GLN A 35 4.36 -20.71 3.05
CA GLN A 35 3.87 -21.43 4.23
C GLN A 35 2.35 -21.39 4.32
N THR A 36 1.80 -22.24 5.20
CA THR A 36 0.37 -22.27 5.53
C THR A 36 0.19 -22.10 7.03
N ALA A 37 -0.96 -21.56 7.45
CA ALA A 37 -1.35 -21.42 8.84
C ALA A 37 -2.74 -22.02 9.07
N SER A 38 -2.95 -22.61 10.24
CA SER A 38 -4.22 -23.22 10.64
C SER A 38 -5.00 -22.35 11.64
N THR A 39 -4.39 -21.29 12.14
CA THR A 39 -4.99 -20.39 13.13
C THR A 39 -4.59 -18.93 12.86
N ALA A 40 -5.41 -17.99 13.35
CA ALA A 40 -5.11 -16.56 13.28
C ALA A 40 -3.78 -16.21 13.96
N ARG A 41 -3.43 -16.88 15.07
CA ARG A 41 -2.18 -16.66 15.79
C ARG A 41 -0.97 -17.10 14.97
N GLU A 42 -1.04 -18.27 14.35
CA GLU A 42 0.01 -18.79 13.46
C GLU A 42 0.18 -17.88 12.25
N ALA A 43 -0.94 -17.43 11.64
CA ALA A 43 -0.93 -16.47 10.55
C ALA A 43 -0.22 -15.16 10.91
N GLU A 44 -0.52 -14.58 12.09
CA GLU A 44 0.10 -13.36 12.59
C GLU A 44 1.62 -13.51 12.73
N MET A 45 2.09 -14.65 13.27
CA MET A 45 3.52 -14.96 13.39
C MET A 45 4.19 -15.06 12.02
N LEU A 46 3.59 -15.83 11.09
CA LEU A 46 4.14 -16.02 9.75
C LEU A 46 4.13 -14.73 8.92
N ILE A 47 3.12 -13.87 9.06
CA ILE A 47 3.09 -12.56 8.41
C ILE A 47 4.26 -11.70 8.88
N HIS A 48 4.55 -11.70 10.18
CA HIS A 48 5.68 -10.94 10.73
C HIS A 48 7.03 -11.50 10.31
N GLU A 49 7.17 -12.83 10.32
CA GLU A 49 8.45 -13.50 10.04
C GLU A 49 8.80 -13.50 8.55
N LEU A 50 7.82 -13.82 7.70
CA LEU A 50 8.06 -14.03 6.27
C LEU A 50 7.80 -12.77 5.42
N ALA A 51 7.10 -11.76 5.95
CA ALA A 51 6.68 -10.57 5.24
C ALA A 51 6.15 -10.90 3.82
N PRO A 52 5.05 -11.70 3.71
CA PRO A 52 4.54 -12.17 2.43
C PRO A 52 4.01 -11.03 1.58
N ASP A 53 4.02 -11.19 0.26
CA ASP A 53 3.37 -10.23 -0.67
C ASP A 53 1.83 -10.43 -0.70
N VAL A 54 1.36 -11.65 -0.37
CA VAL A 54 -0.07 -12.05 -0.45
C VAL A 54 -0.45 -12.91 0.75
N VAL A 55 -1.62 -12.66 1.30
CA VAL A 55 -2.24 -13.51 2.32
C VAL A 55 -3.63 -13.95 1.84
N PHE A 56 -3.78 -15.24 1.55
CA PHE A 56 -5.10 -15.86 1.37
C PHE A 56 -5.60 -16.27 2.75
N MET A 57 -6.72 -15.70 3.20
CA MET A 57 -7.19 -15.80 4.58
C MET A 57 -8.63 -16.28 4.62
N ASP A 58 -8.88 -17.41 5.30
CA ASP A 58 -10.26 -17.75 5.63
C ASP A 58 -10.82 -16.76 6.64
N ILE A 59 -12.09 -16.39 6.44
CA ILE A 59 -12.81 -15.53 7.38
C ILE A 59 -13.16 -16.29 8.64
N HIS A 60 -13.63 -17.55 8.50
CA HIS A 60 -14.12 -18.36 9.60
C HIS A 60 -13.04 -19.29 10.14
N MET A 61 -12.43 -18.89 11.23
CA MET A 61 -11.50 -19.74 11.97
C MET A 61 -11.91 -19.81 13.45
N PRO A 62 -11.66 -20.94 14.13
CA PRO A 62 -11.94 -21.06 15.57
C PRO A 62 -11.19 -20.00 16.39
N HIS A 63 -11.83 -19.56 17.48
CA HIS A 63 -11.32 -18.61 18.47
C HIS A 63 -11.15 -17.15 17.97
N ARG A 64 -10.58 -16.93 16.82
CA ARG A 64 -10.38 -15.59 16.22
C ARG A 64 -10.54 -15.67 14.72
N SER A 65 -11.51 -14.95 14.18
CA SER A 65 -11.75 -14.92 12.73
C SER A 65 -10.62 -14.26 11.98
N GLY A 66 -10.49 -14.58 10.67
CA GLY A 66 -9.56 -13.88 9.79
C GLY A 66 -9.86 -12.37 9.71
N LEU A 67 -11.13 -12.00 9.79
CA LEU A 67 -11.56 -10.60 9.79
C LEU A 67 -11.10 -9.88 11.07
N ASP A 68 -11.25 -10.52 12.25
CA ASP A 68 -10.78 -9.95 13.52
C ASP A 68 -9.25 -9.78 13.52
N LEU A 69 -8.53 -10.75 12.96
CA LEU A 69 -7.08 -10.65 12.85
C LEU A 69 -6.68 -9.41 12.04
N VAL A 70 -7.25 -9.24 10.85
CA VAL A 70 -6.84 -8.14 9.98
C VAL A 70 -7.31 -6.76 10.45
N THR A 71 -8.38 -6.65 11.23
CA THR A 71 -8.82 -5.38 11.83
C THR A 71 -7.84 -4.87 12.89
N THR A 72 -7.06 -5.75 13.52
CA THR A 72 -6.01 -5.34 14.47
C THR A 72 -4.69 -4.96 13.78
N MET A 73 -4.54 -5.26 12.49
CA MET A 73 -3.36 -4.91 11.70
C MET A 73 -3.57 -3.55 11.00
N THR A 74 -3.11 -2.48 11.60
CA THR A 74 -3.28 -1.11 11.08
C THR A 74 -2.43 -0.80 9.85
N ASP A 75 -1.26 -1.44 9.71
CA ASP A 75 -0.31 -1.24 8.61
C ASP A 75 -0.01 -2.58 7.93
N ARG A 76 -0.79 -2.93 6.90
CA ARG A 76 -0.61 -4.19 6.15
C ARG A 76 0.21 -3.96 4.90
N ASP A 77 1.25 -4.78 4.74
CA ASP A 77 2.22 -4.72 3.63
C ASP A 77 1.99 -5.81 2.57
N PHE A 78 0.81 -6.44 2.58
CA PHE A 78 0.46 -7.54 1.72
C PHE A 78 -0.93 -7.35 1.10
N TYR A 79 -1.15 -7.99 -0.03
CA TYR A 79 -2.49 -8.14 -0.61
C TYR A 79 -3.28 -9.13 0.22
N LEU A 80 -4.35 -8.68 0.84
CA LEU A 80 -5.27 -9.54 1.56
C LEU A 80 -6.35 -10.05 0.59
N VAL A 81 -6.47 -11.36 0.47
CA VAL A 81 -7.53 -12.04 -0.28
C VAL A 81 -8.30 -12.93 0.68
N PHE A 82 -9.53 -12.60 0.96
CA PHE A 82 -10.36 -13.48 1.76
C PHE A 82 -10.84 -14.68 0.97
N THR A 83 -10.88 -15.83 1.63
CA THR A 83 -11.48 -17.06 1.14
C THR A 83 -12.58 -17.49 2.11
N THR A 84 -13.78 -17.86 1.65
CA THR A 84 -14.87 -18.24 2.55
C THR A 84 -15.99 -18.98 1.82
N ALA A 85 -16.76 -19.77 2.55
CA ALA A 85 -17.97 -20.42 2.03
C ALA A 85 -19.22 -19.50 2.03
N HIS A 86 -19.15 -18.30 2.60
CA HIS A 86 -20.32 -17.47 2.90
C HIS A 86 -20.31 -16.12 2.18
N HIS A 87 -21.30 -15.87 1.32
CA HIS A 87 -21.47 -14.62 0.57
C HIS A 87 -21.70 -13.37 1.44
N GLN A 88 -22.26 -13.54 2.65
CA GLN A 88 -22.67 -12.43 3.50
C GLN A 88 -21.51 -11.54 3.99
N TYR A 89 -20.29 -12.04 3.99
CA TYR A 89 -19.10 -11.29 4.45
C TYR A 89 -18.44 -10.43 3.40
N ALA A 90 -18.98 -10.38 2.18
CA ALA A 90 -18.42 -9.55 1.12
C ALA A 90 -18.36 -8.05 1.49
N VAL A 91 -19.37 -7.55 2.24
CA VAL A 91 -19.40 -6.16 2.69
C VAL A 91 -18.32 -5.89 3.76
N ASP A 92 -18.11 -6.83 4.68
CA ASP A 92 -17.10 -6.69 5.74
C ASP A 92 -15.69 -6.84 5.16
N ALA A 93 -15.51 -7.70 4.16
CA ALA A 93 -14.27 -7.81 3.39
C ALA A 93 -13.92 -6.48 2.70
N LEU A 94 -14.89 -5.80 2.09
CA LEU A 94 -14.70 -4.46 1.49
C LEU A 94 -14.31 -3.42 2.54
N ARG A 95 -14.98 -3.42 3.72
CA ARG A 95 -14.67 -2.50 4.82
C ARG A 95 -13.28 -2.72 5.40
N SER A 96 -12.79 -3.97 5.37
CA SER A 96 -11.44 -4.31 5.84
C SER A 96 -10.33 -3.97 4.84
N GLN A 97 -10.64 -3.30 3.71
CA GLN A 97 -9.71 -3.00 2.63
C GLN A 97 -9.02 -4.25 2.06
N ALA A 98 -9.74 -5.36 1.97
CA ALA A 98 -9.24 -6.53 1.29
C ALA A 98 -9.07 -6.24 -0.21
N PHE A 99 -8.02 -6.82 -0.80
CA PHE A 99 -7.79 -6.69 -2.24
C PHE A 99 -8.86 -7.44 -3.04
N ASP A 100 -9.27 -8.61 -2.52
CA ASP A 100 -10.27 -9.45 -3.18
C ASP A 100 -10.97 -10.39 -2.19
N TYR A 101 -11.99 -11.08 -2.70
CA TYR A 101 -12.82 -12.00 -1.96
C TYR A 101 -13.17 -13.20 -2.85
N LEU A 102 -12.78 -14.40 -2.48
CA LEU A 102 -12.98 -15.62 -3.23
C LEU A 102 -13.93 -16.57 -2.47
N LEU A 103 -14.95 -17.03 -3.16
CA LEU A 103 -15.91 -18.01 -2.60
C LEU A 103 -15.40 -19.43 -2.75
N LYS A 104 -15.54 -20.23 -1.68
CA LYS A 104 -15.30 -21.67 -1.70
C LYS A 104 -16.55 -22.40 -2.29
N PRO A 105 -16.37 -23.40 -3.18
CA PRO A 105 -15.12 -23.86 -3.75
C PRO A 105 -14.53 -22.83 -4.73
N ILE A 106 -13.23 -22.52 -4.56
CA ILE A 106 -12.58 -21.48 -5.36
C ILE A 106 -12.45 -21.93 -6.82
N ALA A 107 -13.11 -21.23 -7.72
CA ALA A 107 -12.99 -21.51 -9.14
C ALA A 107 -11.61 -21.07 -9.67
N SER A 108 -11.01 -21.90 -10.55
CA SER A 108 -9.70 -21.59 -11.13
C SER A 108 -9.67 -20.26 -11.87
N ASP A 109 -10.76 -19.87 -12.50
CA ASP A 109 -10.85 -18.61 -13.25
C ASP A 109 -10.95 -17.39 -12.32
N ASP A 110 -11.60 -17.51 -11.16
CA ASP A 110 -11.64 -16.47 -10.14
C ASP A 110 -10.25 -16.26 -9.55
N LEU A 111 -9.55 -17.35 -9.22
CA LEU A 111 -8.19 -17.32 -8.71
C LEU A 111 -7.22 -16.68 -9.73
N LYS A 112 -7.32 -17.05 -11.01
CA LYS A 112 -6.56 -16.44 -12.12
C LYS A 112 -6.85 -14.94 -12.24
N SER A 113 -8.13 -14.58 -12.20
CA SER A 113 -8.57 -13.19 -12.32
C SER A 113 -8.07 -12.34 -11.17
N CYS A 114 -8.21 -12.82 -9.93
CA CYS A 114 -7.68 -12.20 -8.74
C CYS A 114 -6.16 -12.00 -8.84
N THR A 115 -5.42 -13.07 -9.13
CA THR A 115 -3.96 -13.04 -9.24
C THR A 115 -3.49 -12.11 -10.36
N ARG A 116 -4.16 -12.12 -11.52
CA ARG A 116 -3.86 -11.20 -12.62
C ARG A 116 -4.06 -9.74 -12.22
N ARG A 117 -5.17 -9.38 -11.56
CA ARG A 117 -5.41 -8.02 -11.05
C ARG A 117 -4.34 -7.63 -10.04
N MET A 118 -3.99 -8.53 -9.14
CA MET A 118 -2.94 -8.34 -8.13
C MET A 118 -1.58 -8.08 -8.79
N LEU A 119 -1.19 -8.88 -9.79
CA LEU A 119 0.05 -8.67 -10.54
C LEU A 119 0.03 -7.35 -11.32
N MET A 120 -1.08 -7.01 -11.97
CA MET A 120 -1.20 -5.72 -12.65
C MET A 120 -1.06 -4.57 -11.65
N HIS A 121 -1.74 -4.64 -10.51
CA HIS A 121 -1.59 -3.66 -9.43
C HIS A 121 -0.15 -3.59 -8.93
N PHE A 122 0.47 -4.73 -8.69
CA PHE A 122 1.86 -4.85 -8.28
C PHE A 122 2.84 -4.24 -9.29
N TYR A 123 2.66 -4.47 -10.61
CA TYR A 123 3.53 -3.93 -11.65
C TYR A 123 3.20 -2.49 -12.04
N HIS A 124 1.94 -2.06 -12.01
CA HIS A 124 1.56 -0.67 -12.26
C HIS A 124 2.00 0.28 -11.14
N HIS A 125 2.05 -0.23 -9.91
CA HIS A 125 2.58 0.52 -8.77
C HIS A 125 4.10 0.34 -8.58
N ARG A 126 4.73 -0.45 -9.48
CA ARG A 126 6.20 -0.62 -9.56
C ARG A 126 6.74 -0.05 -10.86
N GLN A 127 7.46 1.05 -10.77
CA GLN A 127 8.46 1.40 -11.80
C GLN A 127 9.61 0.38 -11.74
N PRO A 128 10.25 -0.02 -12.88
CA PRO A 128 11.27 -1.04 -12.90
C PRO A 128 12.47 -0.63 -12.03
N GLY A 129 12.70 -1.35 -10.95
CA GLY A 129 13.85 -1.15 -10.06
C GLY A 129 13.66 -1.47 -8.58
N GLU A 130 12.44 -1.64 -8.07
CA GLU A 130 12.24 -1.81 -6.63
C GLU A 130 11.36 -3.00 -6.25
N GLY A 131 11.85 -3.77 -5.29
CA GLY A 131 11.13 -4.86 -4.65
C GLY A 131 9.86 -4.38 -3.92
N ALA A 132 8.81 -5.21 -3.93
CA ALA A 132 7.48 -4.88 -3.42
C ALA A 132 7.52 -4.40 -1.98
N ILE A 133 6.96 -3.24 -1.79
CA ILE A 133 6.73 -2.67 -0.47
C ILE A 133 5.34 -2.03 -0.53
N SER A 134 4.48 -2.29 0.46
CA SER A 134 3.21 -1.59 0.69
C SER A 134 3.35 -0.08 0.53
N PRO A 135 2.28 0.64 0.17
CA PRO A 135 2.30 2.10 0.15
C PRO A 135 2.93 2.72 1.41
N ALA A 136 2.73 2.10 2.58
CA ALA A 136 3.33 2.54 3.85
C ALA A 136 4.86 2.31 3.93
N HIS A 137 5.41 1.36 3.16
CA HIS A 137 6.83 0.99 3.17
C HIS A 137 7.55 1.32 1.86
N ARG A 138 6.88 1.94 0.89
CA ARG A 138 7.58 2.46 -0.30
C ARG A 138 8.72 3.36 0.15
N ARG A 139 9.91 3.03 -0.32
CA ARG A 139 11.12 3.80 -0.03
C ARG A 139 11.53 4.57 -1.27
N LEU A 140 11.70 5.86 -1.11
CA LEU A 140 12.36 6.70 -2.07
C LEU A 140 13.87 6.51 -1.92
N GLU A 141 14.54 5.95 -2.92
CA GLU A 141 16.00 5.93 -2.97
C GLU A 141 16.50 7.25 -3.58
N VAL A 142 17.29 7.97 -2.80
CA VAL A 142 17.94 9.20 -3.24
C VAL A 142 19.39 9.23 -2.82
N SER A 143 20.22 9.90 -3.63
CA SER A 143 21.64 10.08 -3.35
C SER A 143 21.93 11.53 -3.06
N THR A 144 22.66 11.81 -1.99
CA THR A 144 23.19 13.13 -1.64
C THR A 144 24.64 12.99 -1.23
N SER A 145 25.53 13.82 -1.81
CA SER A 145 26.95 13.86 -1.41
C SER A 145 27.62 12.47 -1.31
N GLY A 146 27.32 11.56 -2.27
CA GLY A 146 27.90 10.21 -2.30
C GLY A 146 27.25 9.20 -1.34
N LYS A 147 26.23 9.59 -0.56
CA LYS A 147 25.47 8.70 0.32
C LYS A 147 24.13 8.37 -0.29
N ARG A 148 23.74 7.10 -0.23
CA ARG A 148 22.38 6.66 -0.58
C ARG A 148 21.47 6.74 0.65
N HIS A 149 20.27 7.28 0.47
CA HIS A 149 19.24 7.36 1.49
C HIS A 149 18.01 6.60 1.01
N PHE A 150 17.47 5.77 1.87
CA PHE A 150 16.24 4.99 1.65
C PHE A 150 15.15 5.55 2.56
N LEU A 151 14.35 6.48 2.04
CA LEU A 151 13.33 7.21 2.78
C LEU A 151 11.98 6.52 2.60
N ARG A 152 11.31 6.15 3.67
CA ARG A 152 9.92 5.67 3.55
C ARG A 152 9.03 6.83 3.12
N HIS A 153 8.11 6.59 2.20
CA HIS A 153 7.18 7.62 1.72
C HIS A 153 6.42 8.27 2.88
N LYS A 154 5.98 7.49 3.85
CA LYS A 154 5.28 7.98 5.06
C LYS A 154 6.10 8.93 5.94
N ASP A 155 7.41 8.93 5.81
CA ASP A 155 8.29 9.80 6.58
C ASP A 155 8.57 11.16 5.87
N ILE A 156 8.13 11.31 4.60
CA ILE A 156 8.31 12.55 3.83
C ILE A 156 7.07 13.41 4.01
N VAL A 157 7.21 14.59 4.61
CA VAL A 157 6.09 15.52 4.86
C VAL A 157 5.76 16.32 3.59
N HIS A 158 6.78 16.91 2.97
CA HIS A 158 6.63 17.64 1.71
C HIS A 158 7.97 17.75 1.00
N ALA A 159 7.91 18.08 -0.31
CA ALA A 159 9.05 18.41 -1.13
C ALA A 159 8.89 19.81 -1.70
N GLU A 160 9.97 20.58 -1.67
CA GLU A 160 10.04 21.98 -2.11
C GLU A 160 11.11 22.15 -3.18
N ALA A 161 10.73 22.78 -4.30
CA ALA A 161 11.66 23.07 -5.39
C ALA A 161 12.40 24.38 -5.16
N GLU A 162 13.71 24.36 -5.32
CA GLU A 162 14.60 25.51 -5.32
C GLU A 162 15.46 25.45 -6.59
N GLY A 163 15.01 26.10 -7.67
CA GLY A 163 15.67 26.01 -8.96
C GLY A 163 15.72 24.57 -9.50
N SER A 164 16.92 24.05 -9.73
CA SER A 164 17.16 22.69 -10.21
C SER A 164 17.19 21.63 -9.09
N TYR A 165 17.07 22.05 -7.84
CA TYR A 165 17.14 21.20 -6.67
C TYR A 165 15.76 21.00 -6.05
N THR A 166 15.62 19.91 -5.31
CA THR A 166 14.42 19.66 -4.51
C THR A 166 14.83 19.32 -3.09
N THR A 167 14.29 20.03 -2.12
CA THR A 167 14.49 19.76 -0.69
C THR A 167 13.32 18.93 -0.15
N LEU A 168 13.61 17.72 0.31
CA LEU A 168 12.67 16.85 1.02
C LEU A 168 12.67 17.20 2.51
N HIS A 169 11.48 17.41 3.08
CA HIS A 169 11.27 17.64 4.51
C HIS A 169 10.69 16.38 5.13
N LEU A 170 11.37 15.84 6.14
CA LEU A 170 10.99 14.59 6.79
C LEU A 170 10.28 14.85 8.14
N LYS A 171 9.44 13.90 8.57
CA LYS A 171 8.77 13.92 9.89
C LYS A 171 9.75 14.05 11.06
N SER A 172 10.97 13.54 10.89
CA SER A 172 12.05 13.68 11.88
C SER A 172 12.62 15.11 11.99
N GLY A 173 12.13 16.07 11.20
CA GLY A 173 12.70 17.42 11.08
C GLY A 173 13.93 17.51 10.18
N LYS A 174 14.47 16.39 9.71
CA LYS A 174 15.61 16.36 8.78
C LYS A 174 15.20 16.87 7.40
N ARG A 175 16.12 17.56 6.74
CA ARG A 175 15.98 18.01 5.36
C ARG A 175 17.05 17.36 4.48
N LEU A 176 16.68 17.00 3.26
CA LEU A 176 17.59 16.41 2.28
C LEU A 176 17.41 17.13 0.95
N THR A 177 18.46 17.81 0.50
CA THR A 177 18.47 18.52 -0.80
C THR A 177 19.03 17.58 -1.87
N LEU A 178 18.28 17.43 -2.96
CA LEU A 178 18.54 16.52 -4.06
C LEU A 178 18.80 17.30 -5.33
N SER A 179 19.78 16.86 -6.11
CA SER A 179 20.05 17.39 -7.47
C SER A 179 19.07 16.80 -8.49
N LYS A 180 17.78 16.88 -8.19
CA LYS A 180 16.66 16.43 -9.02
C LYS A 180 15.58 17.49 -8.97
N ASN A 181 14.91 17.73 -10.11
CA ASN A 181 13.76 18.64 -10.12
C ASN A 181 12.53 17.98 -9.46
N LEU A 182 11.59 18.82 -9.01
CA LEU A 182 10.42 18.36 -8.28
C LEU A 182 9.49 17.44 -9.11
N LYS A 183 9.47 17.59 -10.45
CA LYS A 183 8.72 16.69 -11.33
C LYS A 183 9.26 15.26 -11.24
N ARG A 184 10.60 15.12 -11.25
CA ARG A 184 11.24 13.80 -11.13
C ARG A 184 11.00 13.17 -9.75
N ILE A 185 10.94 13.98 -8.70
CA ILE A 185 10.59 13.50 -7.35
C ILE A 185 9.11 13.07 -7.30
N GLU A 186 8.21 13.84 -7.91
CA GLU A 186 6.80 13.50 -8.02
C GLU A 186 6.58 12.15 -8.71
N GLU A 187 7.31 11.87 -9.80
CA GLU A 187 7.28 10.59 -10.52
C GLU A 187 7.79 9.40 -9.69
N MET A 188 8.63 9.65 -8.69
CA MET A 188 9.21 8.63 -7.81
C MET A 188 8.36 8.41 -6.54
N LEU A 189 7.44 9.29 -6.23
CA LEU A 189 6.56 9.23 -5.07
C LEU A 189 5.17 8.70 -5.44
N ASP A 190 4.47 8.19 -4.43
CA ASP A 190 3.13 7.64 -4.62
C ASP A 190 2.10 8.75 -4.86
N ASN A 191 1.44 8.72 -6.01
CA ASN A 191 0.44 9.71 -6.41
C ASN A 191 -0.83 9.67 -5.52
N ASP A 192 -1.06 8.59 -4.79
CA ASP A 192 -2.19 8.48 -3.87
C ASP A 192 -1.88 9.13 -2.51
N MET A 193 -0.59 9.10 -2.11
CA MET A 193 -0.13 9.72 -0.88
C MET A 193 0.27 11.19 -1.06
N PHE A 194 0.73 11.57 -2.25
CA PHE A 194 1.29 12.89 -2.51
C PHE A 194 0.47 13.68 -3.52
N PHE A 195 0.43 15.00 -3.30
CA PHE A 195 -0.29 15.92 -4.17
C PHE A 195 0.57 17.13 -4.54
N ARG A 196 0.67 17.41 -5.84
CA ARG A 196 1.35 18.60 -6.35
C ARG A 196 0.50 19.84 -6.14
N ALA A 197 0.66 20.46 -4.99
CA ALA A 197 -0.13 21.63 -4.59
C ALA A 197 0.24 22.90 -5.38
N HIS A 198 1.52 23.05 -5.69
CA HIS A 198 2.08 24.21 -6.40
C HIS A 198 3.20 23.79 -7.33
N ASN A 199 3.64 24.69 -8.24
CA ASN A 199 4.78 24.43 -9.13
C ASN A 199 6.05 24.05 -8.35
N SER A 200 6.20 24.61 -7.15
CA SER A 200 7.35 24.40 -6.26
C SER A 200 7.06 23.50 -5.04
N HIS A 201 5.83 22.98 -4.87
CA HIS A 201 5.48 22.23 -3.67
C HIS A 201 4.69 20.96 -3.98
N LEU A 202 5.18 19.85 -3.47
CA LEU A 202 4.54 18.55 -3.44
C LEU A 202 4.34 18.17 -1.96
N VAL A 203 3.13 17.86 -1.54
CA VAL A 203 2.79 17.62 -0.12
C VAL A 203 2.23 16.22 0.08
N GLN A 204 2.53 15.61 1.21
CA GLN A 204 1.89 14.38 1.64
C GLN A 204 0.49 14.72 2.19
N LEU A 205 -0.54 14.11 1.61
CA LEU A 205 -1.93 14.43 1.91
C LEU A 205 -2.29 14.18 3.38
N SER A 206 -1.77 13.10 3.99
CA SER A 206 -1.98 12.79 5.42
C SER A 206 -1.31 13.77 6.38
N CYS A 207 -0.38 14.61 5.90
CA CYS A 207 0.26 15.65 6.70
C CYS A 207 -0.38 17.04 6.55
N VAL A 208 -1.50 17.14 5.81
CA VAL A 208 -2.25 18.39 5.66
C VAL A 208 -3.13 18.60 6.89
N HIS A 209 -2.85 19.64 7.67
CA HIS A 209 -3.63 20.02 8.85
C HIS A 209 -4.87 20.84 8.47
N SER A 210 -4.70 21.86 7.61
CA SER A 210 -5.81 22.74 7.20
C SER A 210 -5.54 23.37 5.83
N CYS A 211 -6.62 23.80 5.16
CA CYS A 211 -6.55 24.51 3.88
C CYS A 211 -7.28 25.86 3.98
N ASN A 212 -6.59 26.95 3.64
CA ASN A 212 -7.20 28.26 3.47
C ASN A 212 -7.40 28.53 1.97
N TYR A 213 -8.62 28.35 1.51
CA TYR A 213 -8.97 28.52 0.11
C TYR A 213 -9.08 30.00 -0.32
N ARG A 214 -9.18 30.95 0.64
CA ARG A 214 -9.18 32.41 0.33
C ARG A 214 -7.78 32.84 -0.05
N ASP A 215 -6.78 32.45 0.76
CA ASP A 215 -5.39 32.87 0.59
C ASP A 215 -4.59 31.89 -0.27
N ASN A 216 -5.20 30.81 -0.75
CA ASN A 216 -4.54 29.77 -1.53
C ASN A 216 -3.32 29.15 -0.81
N THR A 217 -3.50 28.84 0.45
CA THR A 217 -2.47 28.22 1.27
C THR A 217 -2.98 26.98 1.96
N MET A 218 -2.09 26.11 2.35
CA MET A 218 -2.35 24.98 3.25
C MET A 218 -1.32 24.97 4.37
N THR A 219 -1.76 24.59 5.56
CA THR A 219 -0.92 24.40 6.72
C THR A 219 -0.69 22.91 6.93
N LEU A 220 0.54 22.50 7.08
CA LEU A 220 0.93 21.13 7.37
C LEU A 220 0.95 20.90 8.88
N GLU A 221 0.88 19.63 9.34
CA GLU A 221 1.00 19.26 10.76
C GLU A 221 2.28 19.82 11.44
N SER A 222 3.34 20.01 10.65
CA SER A 222 4.58 20.65 11.12
C SER A 222 4.45 22.16 11.40
N GLY A 223 3.28 22.76 11.18
CA GLY A 223 3.04 24.21 11.27
C GLY A 223 3.51 25.01 10.03
N LYS A 224 4.20 24.36 9.06
CA LYS A 224 4.62 25.04 7.82
C LYS A 224 3.43 25.32 6.94
N THR A 225 3.34 26.57 6.46
CA THR A 225 2.37 26.98 5.44
C THR A 225 3.00 26.86 4.05
N VAL A 226 2.30 26.23 3.11
CA VAL A 226 2.71 26.05 1.73
C VAL A 226 1.66 26.61 0.76
N PRO A 227 2.08 27.19 -0.38
CA PRO A 227 1.15 27.72 -1.36
C PRO A 227 0.41 26.63 -2.12
N MET A 228 -0.80 26.93 -2.56
CA MET A 228 -1.64 26.09 -3.38
C MET A 228 -2.06 26.82 -4.64
N ALA A 229 -1.86 26.21 -5.82
CA ALA A 229 -2.29 26.80 -7.07
C ALA A 229 -3.82 26.80 -7.18
N VAL A 230 -4.43 27.92 -7.59
CA VAL A 230 -5.90 28.06 -7.70
C VAL A 230 -6.53 26.93 -8.50
N ARG A 231 -5.94 26.54 -9.63
CA ARG A 231 -6.41 25.45 -10.49
C ARG A 231 -6.36 24.06 -9.85
N LYS A 232 -5.66 23.91 -8.72
CA LYS A 232 -5.51 22.63 -8.00
C LYS A 232 -6.49 22.47 -6.83
N ARG A 233 -7.29 23.51 -6.49
CA ARG A 233 -8.19 23.49 -5.33
C ARG A 233 -9.20 22.36 -5.35
N GLU A 234 -9.92 22.21 -6.47
CA GLU A 234 -10.98 21.19 -6.56
C GLU A 234 -10.42 19.76 -6.53
N ALA A 235 -9.29 19.54 -7.22
CA ALA A 235 -8.60 18.26 -7.18
C ALA A 235 -8.09 17.91 -5.77
N LEU A 236 -7.61 18.90 -5.01
CA LEU A 236 -7.19 18.71 -3.62
C LEU A 236 -8.38 18.39 -2.71
N LYS A 237 -9.48 19.15 -2.81
CA LYS A 237 -10.70 18.88 -2.03
C LYS A 237 -11.20 17.46 -2.24
N HIS A 238 -11.26 17.03 -3.50
CA HIS A 238 -11.68 15.67 -3.85
C HIS A 238 -10.74 14.61 -3.23
N LYS A 239 -9.40 14.80 -3.34
CA LYS A 239 -8.45 13.86 -2.75
C LYS A 239 -8.53 13.82 -1.22
N LEU A 240 -8.67 14.97 -0.55
CA LEU A 240 -8.82 15.02 0.91
C LEU A 240 -10.14 14.41 1.38
N SER A 241 -11.26 14.60 0.63
CA SER A 241 -12.54 13.96 0.99
C SER A 241 -12.47 12.44 0.89
N LEU A 242 -11.76 11.89 -0.09
CA LEU A 242 -11.53 10.44 -0.20
C LEU A 242 -10.74 9.89 0.99
N LEU A 243 -9.72 10.62 1.47
CA LEU A 243 -8.94 10.21 2.65
C LEU A 243 -9.72 10.28 3.96
N MET A 244 -10.71 11.19 4.07
CA MET A 244 -11.54 11.32 5.27
C MET A 244 -12.73 10.35 5.28
N SER A 245 -12.99 9.69 4.14
CA SER A 245 -14.07 8.70 3.97
C SER A 245 -13.57 7.26 4.03
N ALA A 246 -12.26 7.07 4.10
CA ALA A 246 -11.57 5.78 4.23
C ALA A 246 -11.15 5.53 5.68
#